data_9048c5edc81119ae52f5e5ab94e2ae76
#
_entry.id   9048c5edc81119ae52f5e5ab94e2ae76
#
_cell.length_a   1.000
_cell.length_b   1.000
_cell.length_c   1.000
_cell.angle_alpha   90.00
_cell.angle_beta   90.00
_cell.angle_gamma   90.00
#
_symmetry.space_group_name_H-M   'P 1'
#
loop_
_entity.id
_entity.type
_entity.pdbx_description
1 polymer ?
#
loop_
_entity_poly.entity_id
_entity_poly.type
_entity_poly.pdbx_seq_one_letter_code
_entity_poly.pdbx_strand_id
1 'polypeptide(L)'
;AAAIPEVFMTAHDALVTQGDLTSGGRALVHAGGSGVGTASIQIAKAIGAQIAVTCSTNKAAPCRELGADLIVDYTEQDFVEEIELWTQGQGVDVVLDVIGGDYLPKNLQCLKVQGRIIQVGAMGGPVASFALGALLPKRASLIGTVLRSRPIEQKIEANQRFIAQLLPRFEDGTLKPVVDSRYQLADIAAAHAYMETNANVGKILIDI
;
A
#
# COMPACT_ATOMS: atom_id res chain seq x y z
N ALA A 1 -18.48 -2.73 -7.52
CA ALA A 1 -17.69 -3.98 -7.67
C ALA A 1 -16.33 -3.71 -8.33
N ALA A 2 -16.26 -2.98 -9.47
CA ALA A 2 -15.04 -2.83 -10.27
C ALA A 2 -13.84 -2.22 -9.51
N ALA A 3 -14.06 -1.41 -8.49
CA ALA A 3 -13.00 -0.80 -7.67
C ALA A 3 -12.44 -1.73 -6.57
N ILE A 4 -12.88 -2.99 -6.49
CA ILE A 4 -12.47 -3.92 -5.43
C ILE A 4 -11.31 -4.82 -5.84
N PRO A 5 -11.40 -5.65 -6.92
CA PRO A 5 -10.54 -6.81 -7.06
C PRO A 5 -9.05 -6.46 -7.11
N GLU A 6 -8.66 -5.53 -7.96
CA GLU A 6 -7.25 -5.27 -8.24
C GLU A 6 -6.55 -4.66 -7.01
N VAL A 7 -7.11 -3.60 -6.43
CA VAL A 7 -6.42 -2.84 -5.38
C VAL A 7 -6.48 -3.55 -4.02
N PHE A 8 -7.61 -4.17 -3.67
CA PHE A 8 -7.71 -4.89 -2.40
C PHE A 8 -6.97 -6.23 -2.43
N MET A 9 -6.96 -6.94 -3.56
CA MET A 9 -6.15 -8.15 -3.72
C MET A 9 -4.66 -7.83 -3.63
N THR A 10 -4.20 -6.77 -4.30
CA THR A 10 -2.80 -6.34 -4.24
C THR A 10 -2.41 -5.94 -2.82
N ALA A 11 -3.23 -5.13 -2.14
CA ALA A 11 -2.96 -4.71 -0.78
C ALA A 11 -2.96 -5.89 0.20
N HIS A 12 -3.92 -6.81 0.08
CA HIS A 12 -4.02 -8.00 0.93
C HIS A 12 -2.84 -8.95 0.70
N ASP A 13 -2.54 -9.26 -0.56
CA ASP A 13 -1.39 -10.11 -0.89
C ASP A 13 -0.09 -9.52 -0.36
N ALA A 14 0.13 -8.22 -0.57
CA ALA A 14 1.36 -7.56 -0.13
C ALA A 14 1.47 -7.47 1.41
N LEU A 15 0.44 -7.00 2.09
CA LEU A 15 0.53 -6.78 3.53
C LEU A 15 0.36 -8.07 4.34
N VAL A 16 -0.63 -8.89 4.00
CA VAL A 16 -1.00 -10.05 4.82
C VAL A 16 -0.28 -11.31 4.35
N THR A 17 -0.37 -11.64 3.06
CA THR A 17 0.16 -12.91 2.55
C THR A 17 1.69 -12.89 2.48
N GLN A 18 2.28 -11.88 1.85
CA GLN A 18 3.74 -11.77 1.67
C GLN A 18 4.40 -11.07 2.87
N GLY A 19 3.75 -10.04 3.37
CA GLY A 19 4.24 -9.20 4.46
C GLY A 19 4.09 -9.82 5.85
N ASP A 20 3.15 -10.78 6.00
CA ASP A 20 2.86 -11.43 7.29
C ASP A 20 2.41 -10.43 8.37
N LEU A 21 1.71 -9.38 7.95
CA LEU A 21 1.16 -8.39 8.85
C LEU A 21 0.01 -8.99 9.66
N THR A 22 0.12 -8.89 10.96
CA THR A 22 -0.87 -9.42 11.91
C THR A 22 -1.41 -8.33 12.83
N SER A 23 -2.40 -8.66 13.63
CA SER A 23 -2.93 -7.76 14.67
C SER A 23 -1.83 -7.28 15.60
N GLY A 24 -1.82 -5.98 15.91
CA GLY A 24 -0.79 -5.31 16.69
C GLY A 24 0.49 -4.98 15.92
N GLY A 25 0.67 -5.49 14.69
CA GLY A 25 1.79 -5.15 13.82
C GLY A 25 1.69 -3.73 13.26
N ARG A 26 2.79 -3.25 12.68
CA ARG A 26 2.89 -1.91 12.08
C ARG A 26 3.27 -2.01 10.60
N ALA A 27 2.58 -1.27 9.75
CA ALA A 27 2.91 -1.16 8.33
C ALA A 27 3.25 0.28 7.94
N LEU A 28 4.13 0.43 6.96
CA LEU A 28 4.34 1.66 6.19
C LEU A 28 3.90 1.40 4.75
N VAL A 29 3.04 2.26 4.22
CA VAL A 29 2.55 2.14 2.84
C VAL A 29 2.79 3.43 2.08
N HIS A 30 3.55 3.35 1.01
CA HIS A 30 3.77 4.50 0.14
C HIS A 30 2.58 4.73 -0.80
N ALA A 31 2.34 6.00 -1.14
CA ALA A 31 1.19 6.45 -1.94
C ALA A 31 -0.18 6.12 -1.28
N GLY A 32 -0.37 6.52 -0.03
CA GLY A 32 -1.56 6.25 0.78
C GLY A 32 -2.89 6.64 0.14
N GLY A 33 -2.93 7.71 -0.67
CA GLY A 33 -4.12 8.14 -1.41
C GLY A 33 -4.39 7.38 -2.70
N SER A 34 -3.52 6.45 -3.12
CA SER A 34 -3.76 5.60 -4.29
C SER A 34 -4.83 4.54 -4.01
N GLY A 35 -5.29 3.85 -5.05
CA GLY A 35 -6.24 2.75 -4.88
C GLY A 35 -5.70 1.65 -3.96
N VAL A 36 -4.42 1.26 -4.12
CA VAL A 36 -3.77 0.27 -3.25
C VAL A 36 -3.57 0.83 -1.83
N GLY A 37 -3.16 2.11 -1.71
CA GLY A 37 -2.98 2.77 -0.43
C GLY A 37 -4.26 2.85 0.40
N THR A 38 -5.36 3.30 -0.22
CA THR A 38 -6.68 3.38 0.46
C THR A 38 -7.22 2.00 0.87
N ALA A 39 -6.96 0.96 0.09
CA ALA A 39 -7.27 -0.42 0.44
C ALA A 39 -6.38 -0.91 1.60
N SER A 40 -5.08 -0.60 1.57
CA SER A 40 -4.11 -0.98 2.60
C SER A 40 -4.47 -0.41 3.97
N ILE A 41 -4.88 0.87 4.03
CA ILE A 41 -5.32 1.50 5.29
C ILE A 41 -6.46 0.69 5.90
N GLN A 42 -7.51 0.45 5.11
CA GLN A 42 -8.68 -0.27 5.58
C GLN A 42 -8.38 -1.71 6.00
N ILE A 43 -7.57 -2.44 5.24
CA ILE A 43 -7.16 -3.81 5.56
C ILE A 43 -6.37 -3.83 6.89
N ALA A 44 -5.39 -2.96 7.06
CA ALA A 44 -4.60 -2.89 8.29
C ALA A 44 -5.50 -2.63 9.51
N LYS A 45 -6.41 -1.67 9.42
CA LYS A 45 -7.36 -1.40 10.51
C LYS A 45 -8.30 -2.57 10.77
N ALA A 46 -8.79 -3.22 9.72
CA ALA A 46 -9.70 -4.36 9.84
C ALA A 46 -9.06 -5.59 10.51
N ILE A 47 -7.74 -5.76 10.40
CA ILE A 47 -7.01 -6.84 11.09
C ILE A 47 -6.44 -6.43 12.45
N GLY A 48 -6.63 -5.16 12.88
CA GLY A 48 -6.12 -4.65 14.14
C GLY A 48 -4.64 -4.27 14.12
N ALA A 49 -4.09 -3.95 12.95
CA ALA A 49 -2.73 -3.44 12.79
C ALA A 49 -2.72 -1.90 12.80
N GLN A 50 -1.54 -1.32 13.01
CA GLN A 50 -1.28 0.11 12.86
C GLN A 50 -0.69 0.39 11.48
N ILE A 51 -1.00 1.54 10.90
CA ILE A 51 -0.53 1.89 9.56
C ILE A 51 -0.10 3.35 9.44
N ALA A 52 1.11 3.53 8.97
CA ALA A 52 1.63 4.80 8.48
C ALA A 52 1.51 4.85 6.95
N VAL A 53 1.22 6.02 6.39
CA VAL A 53 1.20 6.22 4.94
C VAL A 53 1.99 7.46 4.54
N THR A 54 2.62 7.42 3.36
CA THR A 54 3.13 8.63 2.73
C THR A 54 2.15 9.11 1.65
N CYS A 55 1.87 10.38 1.59
CA CYS A 55 1.04 10.99 0.55
C CYS A 55 1.42 12.46 0.35
N SER A 56 0.84 13.13 -0.64
CA SER A 56 0.90 14.59 -0.76
C SER A 56 -0.13 15.26 0.14
N THR A 57 0.08 16.53 0.46
CA THR A 57 -0.73 17.34 1.38
C THR A 57 -2.24 17.19 1.14
N ASN A 58 -2.67 17.29 -0.12
CA ASN A 58 -4.09 17.24 -0.51
C ASN A 58 -4.75 15.87 -0.28
N LYS A 59 -3.97 14.80 -0.07
CA LYS A 59 -4.46 13.44 0.18
C LYS A 59 -4.44 13.05 1.65
N ALA A 60 -3.90 13.91 2.52
CA ALA A 60 -3.75 13.62 3.94
C ALA A 60 -5.11 13.45 4.66
N ALA A 61 -6.08 14.33 4.40
CA ALA A 61 -7.39 14.27 5.03
C ALA A 61 -8.13 12.96 4.69
N PRO A 62 -8.27 12.53 3.42
CA PRO A 62 -8.85 11.23 3.09
C PRO A 62 -8.14 10.04 3.73
N CYS A 63 -6.80 10.05 3.79
CA CYS A 63 -6.07 8.97 4.47
C CYS A 63 -6.39 8.90 5.97
N ARG A 64 -6.56 10.06 6.63
CA ARG A 64 -6.94 10.14 8.04
C ARG A 64 -8.35 9.61 8.28
N GLU A 65 -9.30 9.98 7.43
CA GLU A 65 -10.68 9.51 7.50
C GLU A 65 -10.80 7.99 7.33
N LEU A 66 -9.91 7.39 6.55
CA LEU A 66 -9.82 5.93 6.38
C LEU A 66 -9.17 5.24 7.59
N GLY A 67 -8.59 6.00 8.53
CA GLY A 67 -8.04 5.48 9.77
C GLY A 67 -6.53 5.27 9.79
N ALA A 68 -5.76 5.93 8.91
CA ALA A 68 -4.29 5.92 8.99
C ALA A 68 -3.82 6.50 10.33
N ASP A 69 -2.93 5.79 11.03
CA ASP A 69 -2.42 6.17 12.35
C ASP A 69 -1.33 7.25 12.26
N LEU A 70 -0.52 7.21 11.20
CA LEU A 70 0.45 8.25 10.85
C LEU A 70 0.32 8.59 9.36
N ILE A 71 0.34 9.87 9.07
CA ILE A 71 0.34 10.39 7.70
C ILE A 71 1.55 11.27 7.54
N VAL A 72 2.42 10.92 6.62
CA VAL A 72 3.63 11.67 6.28
C VAL A 72 3.43 12.36 4.95
N ASP A 73 3.46 13.67 4.96
CA ASP A 73 3.52 14.45 3.71
C ASP A 73 4.94 14.42 3.18
N TYR A 74 5.19 13.60 2.17
CA TYR A 74 6.52 13.42 1.59
C TYR A 74 7.08 14.67 0.88
N THR A 75 6.26 15.71 0.71
CA THR A 75 6.71 16.99 0.14
C THR A 75 7.36 17.90 1.19
N GLU A 76 7.06 17.67 2.48
CA GLU A 76 7.47 18.51 3.60
C GLU A 76 8.28 17.77 4.66
N GLN A 77 8.14 16.41 4.72
CA GLN A 77 8.66 15.60 5.81
C GLN A 77 9.53 14.45 5.30
N ASP A 78 10.54 14.06 6.08
CA ASP A 78 11.27 12.82 5.84
C ASP A 78 10.56 11.65 6.56
N PHE A 79 10.09 10.69 5.78
CA PHE A 79 9.34 9.57 6.34
C PHE A 79 10.17 8.67 7.25
N VAL A 80 11.50 8.66 7.12
CA VAL A 80 12.36 7.89 8.03
C VAL A 80 12.30 8.47 9.44
N GLU A 81 12.43 9.78 9.55
CA GLU A 81 12.37 10.49 10.84
C GLU A 81 10.97 10.33 11.48
N GLU A 82 9.91 10.48 10.70
CA GLU A 82 8.54 10.35 11.20
C GLU A 82 8.24 8.91 11.66
N ILE A 83 8.70 7.90 10.93
CA ILE A 83 8.55 6.50 11.33
C ILE A 83 9.36 6.19 12.58
N GLU A 84 10.59 6.71 12.70
CA GLU A 84 11.42 6.54 13.88
C GLU A 84 10.73 7.10 15.13
N LEU A 85 10.20 8.31 15.04
CA LEU A 85 9.47 8.96 16.12
C LEU A 85 8.19 8.17 16.48
N TRP A 86 7.37 7.83 15.50
CA TRP A 86 6.12 7.11 15.70
C TRP A 86 6.31 5.73 16.34
N THR A 87 7.34 5.02 15.91
CA THR A 87 7.64 3.67 16.41
C THR A 87 8.58 3.67 17.61
N GLN A 88 9.05 4.83 18.08
CA GLN A 88 10.04 4.96 19.14
C GLN A 88 11.33 4.16 18.84
N GLY A 89 11.77 4.21 17.59
CA GLY A 89 12.95 3.51 17.09
C GLY A 89 12.78 2.01 16.84
N GLN A 90 11.59 1.43 17.09
CA GLN A 90 11.35 -0.01 16.87
C GLN A 90 11.21 -0.38 15.40
N GLY A 91 10.75 0.54 14.58
CA GLY A 91 10.47 0.33 13.16
C GLY A 91 9.16 -0.40 12.90
N VAL A 92 8.90 -0.66 11.61
CA VAL A 92 7.67 -1.30 11.12
C VAL A 92 7.91 -2.76 10.70
N ASP A 93 6.88 -3.57 10.78
CA ASP A 93 6.89 -4.99 10.35
C ASP A 93 6.98 -5.12 8.84
N VAL A 94 6.20 -4.30 8.13
CA VAL A 94 6.03 -4.38 6.68
C VAL A 94 6.09 -3.00 6.07
N VAL A 95 6.81 -2.89 4.95
CA VAL A 95 6.73 -1.76 4.03
C VAL A 95 6.11 -2.23 2.72
N LEU A 96 5.00 -1.65 2.30
CA LEU A 96 4.45 -1.81 0.95
C LEU A 96 4.97 -0.67 0.08
N ASP A 97 5.80 -1.00 -0.89
CA ASP A 97 6.45 -0.03 -1.74
C ASP A 97 6.00 -0.14 -3.21
N VAL A 98 5.43 0.94 -3.72
CA VAL A 98 5.08 1.15 -5.13
C VAL A 98 6.03 2.12 -5.82
N ILE A 99 6.95 2.75 -5.08
CA ILE A 99 7.83 3.81 -5.56
C ILE A 99 9.15 3.24 -6.06
N GLY A 100 9.83 2.43 -5.23
CA GLY A 100 11.15 1.89 -5.57
C GLY A 100 12.25 2.96 -5.61
N GLY A 101 13.29 2.73 -6.42
CA GLY A 101 14.39 3.68 -6.58
C GLY A 101 15.01 4.06 -5.24
N ASP A 102 15.16 5.37 -5.00
CA ASP A 102 15.79 5.93 -3.80
C ASP A 102 14.99 5.71 -2.51
N TYR A 103 13.77 5.19 -2.59
CA TYR A 103 12.99 4.83 -1.39
C TYR A 103 13.51 3.55 -0.73
N LEU A 104 14.09 2.63 -1.49
CA LEU A 104 14.53 1.34 -0.96
C LEU A 104 15.52 1.44 0.21
N PRO A 105 16.63 2.22 0.14
CA PRO A 105 17.53 2.39 1.27
C PRO A 105 16.86 3.04 2.49
N LYS A 106 15.93 3.96 2.28
CA LYS A 106 15.15 4.59 3.35
C LYS A 106 14.16 3.60 3.98
N ASN A 107 13.50 2.77 3.16
CA ASN A 107 12.61 1.72 3.63
C ASN A 107 13.32 0.71 4.55
N LEU A 108 14.56 0.36 4.22
CA LEU A 108 15.40 -0.49 5.09
C LEU A 108 15.65 0.14 6.46
N GLN A 109 15.78 1.46 6.54
CA GLN A 109 15.96 2.16 7.82
C GLN A 109 14.68 2.05 8.67
N CYS A 110 13.51 2.16 8.05
CA CYS A 110 12.22 2.09 8.73
C CYS A 110 11.87 0.70 9.27
N LEU A 111 12.49 -0.38 8.76
CA LEU A 111 12.15 -1.73 9.18
C LEU A 111 12.60 -2.06 10.59
N LYS A 112 11.79 -2.81 11.32
CA LYS A 112 12.23 -3.55 12.50
C LYS A 112 13.08 -4.78 12.13
N VAL A 113 13.64 -5.45 13.14
CA VAL A 113 14.29 -6.75 12.94
C VAL A 113 13.29 -7.78 12.42
N GLN A 114 13.65 -8.53 11.36
CA GLN A 114 12.81 -9.45 10.61
C GLN A 114 11.67 -8.79 9.83
N GLY A 115 11.71 -7.46 9.67
CA GLY A 115 10.75 -6.73 8.83
C GLY A 115 10.90 -7.06 7.35
N ARG A 116 9.85 -6.79 6.58
CA ARG A 116 9.75 -7.13 5.16
C ARG A 116 9.42 -5.90 4.33
N ILE A 117 10.11 -5.73 3.20
CA ILE A 117 9.74 -4.79 2.15
C ILE A 117 9.07 -5.58 1.04
N ILE A 118 7.84 -5.23 0.72
CA ILE A 118 7.09 -5.82 -0.39
C ILE A 118 7.07 -4.82 -1.54
N GLN A 119 7.87 -5.10 -2.56
CA GLN A 119 8.00 -4.25 -3.75
C GLN A 119 6.91 -4.61 -4.75
N VAL A 120 5.94 -3.72 -4.92
CA VAL A 120 4.76 -3.92 -5.79
C VAL A 120 4.89 -3.14 -7.09
N GLY A 121 5.65 -2.06 -7.08
CA GLY A 121 5.87 -1.19 -8.24
C GLY A 121 7.22 -0.48 -8.18
N ALA A 122 7.55 0.28 -9.21
CA ALA A 122 8.80 1.04 -9.30
C ALA A 122 8.58 2.39 -10.02
N MET A 123 7.56 3.15 -9.58
CA MET A 123 7.17 4.41 -10.21
C MET A 123 8.26 5.49 -10.12
N GLY A 124 9.09 5.46 -9.08
CA GLY A 124 10.22 6.37 -8.88
C GLY A 124 11.52 5.91 -9.53
N GLY A 125 11.51 4.75 -10.20
CA GLY A 125 12.65 4.19 -10.93
C GLY A 125 12.86 2.70 -10.70
N PRO A 126 13.31 1.99 -11.74
CA PRO A 126 13.49 0.52 -11.67
C PRO A 126 14.80 0.10 -10.98
N VAL A 127 15.70 1.03 -10.71
CA VAL A 127 17.03 0.76 -10.16
C VAL A 127 17.16 1.41 -8.79
N ALA A 128 17.62 0.66 -7.82
CA ALA A 128 17.95 1.15 -6.49
C ALA A 128 19.40 0.76 -6.13
N SER A 129 20.09 1.63 -5.39
CA SER A 129 21.40 1.35 -4.84
C SER A 129 21.34 1.42 -3.31
N PHE A 130 21.80 0.38 -2.62
CA PHE A 130 21.83 0.36 -1.16
C PHE A 130 22.98 -0.51 -0.64
N ALA A 131 23.40 -0.25 0.60
CA ALA A 131 24.40 -1.06 1.27
C ALA A 131 23.82 -2.43 1.66
N LEU A 132 24.22 -3.49 0.99
CA LEU A 132 23.71 -4.84 1.23
C LEU A 132 23.88 -5.27 2.70
N GLY A 133 24.96 -4.80 3.34
CA GLY A 133 25.20 -5.04 4.77
C GLY A 133 24.11 -4.52 5.72
N ALA A 134 23.27 -3.59 5.27
CA ALA A 134 22.16 -3.08 6.07
C ALA A 134 21.04 -4.11 6.33
N LEU A 135 20.93 -5.14 5.47
CA LEU A 135 19.98 -6.25 5.66
C LEU A 135 20.37 -7.17 6.82
N LEU A 136 21.66 -7.35 7.08
CA LEU A 136 22.19 -8.39 7.97
C LEU A 136 21.71 -8.23 9.42
N PRO A 137 21.94 -7.08 10.09
CA PRO A 137 21.53 -6.91 11.48
C PRO A 137 20.01 -6.94 11.65
N LYS A 138 19.28 -6.51 10.64
CA LYS A 138 17.82 -6.54 10.64
C LYS A 138 17.25 -7.90 10.23
N ARG A 139 18.04 -8.80 9.65
CA ARG A 139 17.54 -10.05 9.05
C ARG A 139 16.31 -9.80 8.15
N ALA A 140 16.35 -8.67 7.43
CA ALA A 140 15.25 -8.16 6.66
C ALA A 140 15.05 -8.96 5.36
N SER A 141 13.83 -8.93 4.84
CA SER A 141 13.49 -9.52 3.53
C SER A 141 13.07 -8.43 2.55
N LEU A 142 13.54 -8.54 1.31
CA LEU A 142 13.04 -7.76 0.18
C LEU A 142 12.36 -8.71 -0.78
N ILE A 143 11.06 -8.54 -1.00
CA ILE A 143 10.21 -9.44 -1.77
C ILE A 143 9.54 -8.65 -2.89
N GLY A 144 9.87 -8.98 -4.14
CA GLY A 144 9.15 -8.48 -5.32
C GLY A 144 7.88 -9.27 -5.56
N THR A 145 6.78 -8.59 -5.86
CA THR A 145 5.51 -9.26 -6.16
C THR A 145 4.75 -8.58 -7.30
N VAL A 146 4.07 -9.40 -8.10
CA VAL A 146 3.14 -8.96 -9.16
C VAL A 146 2.06 -10.03 -9.32
N LEU A 147 0.78 -9.63 -9.33
CA LEU A 147 -0.32 -10.57 -9.50
C LEU A 147 -0.56 -10.94 -10.96
N ARG A 148 -0.42 -9.96 -11.87
CA ARG A 148 -0.80 -10.13 -13.29
C ARG A 148 -0.06 -11.27 -13.99
N SER A 149 1.24 -11.43 -13.75
CA SER A 149 2.09 -12.43 -14.41
C SER A 149 2.23 -13.75 -13.63
N ARG A 150 1.55 -13.92 -12.50
CA ARG A 150 1.57 -15.18 -11.73
C ARG A 150 0.95 -16.33 -12.52
N PRO A 151 1.43 -17.58 -12.33
CA PRO A 151 0.73 -18.77 -12.77
C PRO A 151 -0.71 -18.82 -12.26
N ILE A 152 -1.60 -19.51 -12.98
CA ILE A 152 -3.03 -19.53 -12.66
C ILE A 152 -3.30 -20.11 -11.27
N GLU A 153 -2.53 -21.11 -10.85
CA GLU A 153 -2.66 -21.75 -9.54
C GLU A 153 -2.40 -20.75 -8.41
N GLN A 154 -1.38 -19.92 -8.54
CA GLN A 154 -1.06 -18.87 -7.55
C GLN A 154 -2.11 -17.74 -7.55
N LYS A 155 -2.72 -17.44 -8.71
CA LYS A 155 -3.85 -16.51 -8.76
C LYS A 155 -5.09 -17.07 -8.08
N ILE A 156 -5.37 -18.35 -8.27
CA ILE A 156 -6.46 -19.06 -7.59
C ILE A 156 -6.24 -19.01 -6.08
N GLU A 157 -5.04 -19.34 -5.60
CA GLU A 157 -4.71 -19.30 -4.17
C GLU A 157 -4.89 -17.89 -3.58
N ALA A 158 -4.38 -16.85 -4.26
CA ALA A 158 -4.54 -15.47 -3.83
C ALA A 158 -6.03 -15.06 -3.76
N ASN A 159 -6.83 -15.46 -4.75
CA ASN A 159 -8.28 -15.23 -4.77
C ASN A 159 -8.99 -15.95 -3.62
N GLN A 160 -8.66 -17.21 -3.37
CA GLN A 160 -9.29 -17.99 -2.29
C GLN A 160 -9.00 -17.36 -0.92
N ARG A 161 -7.75 -16.93 -0.68
CA ARG A 161 -7.38 -16.22 0.55
C ARG A 161 -8.13 -14.89 0.67
N PHE A 162 -8.20 -14.12 -0.41
CA PHE A 162 -8.95 -12.86 -0.45
C PHE A 162 -10.44 -13.08 -0.12
N ILE A 163 -11.08 -14.04 -0.77
CA ILE A 163 -12.49 -14.38 -0.53
C ILE A 163 -12.71 -14.76 0.93
N ALA A 164 -11.89 -15.67 1.46
CA ALA A 164 -12.05 -16.17 2.82
C ALA A 164 -11.85 -15.09 3.89
N GLN A 165 -10.92 -14.16 3.68
CA GLN A 165 -10.50 -13.21 4.71
C GLN A 165 -11.13 -11.83 4.58
N LEU A 166 -11.42 -11.37 3.36
CA LEU A 166 -11.88 -10.00 3.12
C LEU A 166 -13.30 -9.88 2.60
N LEU A 167 -13.82 -10.86 1.84
CA LEU A 167 -15.16 -10.72 1.26
C LEU A 167 -16.26 -10.48 2.32
N PRO A 168 -16.29 -11.17 3.46
CA PRO A 168 -17.26 -10.90 4.51
C PRO A 168 -17.19 -9.46 5.06
N ARG A 169 -16.01 -8.84 5.02
CA ARG A 169 -15.81 -7.46 5.48
C ARG A 169 -16.36 -6.39 4.50
N PHE A 170 -16.55 -6.76 3.24
CA PHE A 170 -17.31 -5.93 2.30
C PHE A 170 -18.82 -6.06 2.52
N GLU A 171 -19.28 -7.25 2.89
CA GLU A 171 -20.68 -7.53 3.17
C GLU A 171 -21.17 -6.81 4.43
N ASP A 172 -20.36 -6.77 5.47
CA ASP A 172 -20.67 -6.07 6.73
C ASP A 172 -20.35 -4.55 6.68
N GLY A 173 -19.75 -4.08 5.57
CA GLY A 173 -19.43 -2.68 5.36
C GLY A 173 -18.18 -2.17 6.06
N THR A 174 -17.38 -3.05 6.69
CA THR A 174 -16.06 -2.72 7.28
C THR A 174 -15.08 -2.24 6.21
N LEU A 175 -15.09 -2.89 5.03
CA LEU A 175 -14.29 -2.49 3.89
C LEU A 175 -15.18 -1.86 2.80
N LYS A 176 -14.74 -0.73 2.25
CA LYS A 176 -15.43 -0.03 1.16
C LYS A 176 -14.44 0.46 0.12
N PRO A 177 -14.69 0.23 -1.18
CA PRO A 177 -13.82 0.80 -2.20
C PRO A 177 -13.95 2.33 -2.22
N VAL A 178 -12.82 3.02 -2.23
CA VAL A 178 -12.78 4.47 -2.41
C VAL A 178 -12.87 4.76 -3.91
N VAL A 179 -13.95 5.39 -4.32
CA VAL A 179 -14.20 5.81 -5.70
C VAL A 179 -14.14 7.33 -5.74
N ASP A 180 -13.13 7.84 -6.42
CA ASP A 180 -12.92 9.29 -6.58
C ASP A 180 -13.93 9.89 -7.56
N SER A 181 -13.99 9.34 -8.75
CA SER A 181 -14.82 9.85 -9.84
C SER A 181 -15.29 8.74 -10.78
N ARG A 182 -16.29 9.08 -11.59
CA ARG A 182 -16.84 8.20 -12.63
C ARG A 182 -16.91 8.95 -13.95
N TYR A 183 -16.58 8.26 -15.02
CA TYR A 183 -16.66 8.76 -16.39
C TYR A 183 -17.39 7.77 -17.27
N GLN A 184 -18.04 8.24 -18.33
CA GLN A 184 -18.55 7.37 -19.38
C GLN A 184 -17.40 6.85 -20.24
N LEU A 185 -17.57 5.70 -20.88
CA LEU A 185 -16.54 5.15 -21.78
C LEU A 185 -16.14 6.13 -22.89
N ALA A 186 -17.08 6.93 -23.38
CA ALA A 186 -16.81 7.97 -24.37
C ALA A 186 -15.83 9.05 -23.88
N ASP A 187 -15.75 9.27 -22.57
CA ASP A 187 -14.90 10.28 -21.92
C ASP A 187 -13.60 9.72 -21.36
N ILE A 188 -13.18 8.52 -21.79
CA ILE A 188 -12.01 7.82 -21.25
C ILE A 188 -10.72 8.65 -21.35
N ALA A 189 -10.57 9.46 -22.39
CA ALA A 189 -9.44 10.35 -22.54
C ALA A 189 -9.39 11.42 -21.43
N ALA A 190 -10.53 11.97 -21.03
CA ALA A 190 -10.62 12.91 -19.92
C ALA A 190 -10.31 12.23 -18.58
N ALA A 191 -10.77 10.99 -18.38
CA ALA A 191 -10.45 10.20 -17.20
C ALA A 191 -8.93 9.95 -17.07
N HIS A 192 -8.26 9.63 -18.17
CA HIS A 192 -6.80 9.45 -18.20
C HIS A 192 -6.08 10.77 -17.89
N ALA A 193 -6.48 11.87 -18.56
CA ALA A 193 -5.89 13.19 -18.30
C ALA A 193 -6.04 13.60 -16.82
N TYR A 194 -7.20 13.35 -16.22
CA TYR A 194 -7.42 13.59 -14.79
C TYR A 194 -6.51 12.71 -13.92
N MET A 195 -6.40 11.41 -14.22
CA MET A 195 -5.51 10.50 -13.49
C MET A 195 -4.04 10.96 -13.52
N GLU A 196 -3.59 11.48 -14.66
CA GLU A 196 -2.22 11.98 -14.85
C GLU A 196 -1.91 13.23 -14.00
N THR A 197 -2.93 13.97 -13.58
CA THR A 197 -2.74 15.09 -12.63
C THR A 197 -2.37 14.61 -11.21
N ASN A 198 -2.52 13.33 -10.95
CA ASN A 198 -2.35 12.74 -9.60
C ASN A 198 -3.23 13.41 -8.53
N ALA A 199 -4.35 14.02 -8.90
CA ALA A 199 -5.27 14.66 -7.95
C ALA A 199 -6.24 13.66 -7.27
N ASN A 200 -6.53 12.55 -7.94
CA ASN A 200 -7.51 11.55 -7.48
C ASN A 200 -7.09 10.84 -6.18
N VAL A 201 -8.09 10.45 -5.39
CA VAL A 201 -7.95 9.59 -4.22
C VAL A 201 -8.74 8.29 -4.43
N GLY A 202 -8.05 7.15 -4.38
CA GLY A 202 -8.68 5.86 -4.68
C GLY A 202 -8.79 5.59 -6.18
N LYS A 203 -9.95 5.15 -6.66
CA LYS A 203 -10.16 4.66 -8.02
C LYS A 203 -11.05 5.58 -8.85
N ILE A 204 -10.67 5.78 -10.10
CA ILE A 204 -11.51 6.36 -11.15
C ILE A 204 -12.21 5.21 -11.85
N LEU A 205 -13.53 5.28 -12.00
CA LEU A 205 -14.32 4.26 -12.67
C LEU A 205 -14.79 4.72 -14.04
N ILE A 206 -14.86 3.76 -14.95
CA ILE A 206 -15.47 3.95 -16.28
C ILE A 206 -16.76 3.14 -16.32
N ASP A 207 -17.86 3.81 -16.56
CA ASP A 207 -19.17 3.20 -16.79
C ASP A 207 -19.31 2.85 -18.28
N ILE A 208 -19.73 1.60 -18.58
CA ILE A 208 -19.84 1.02 -19.93
C ILE A 208 -21.30 0.96 -20.34
#